data_eb7a6b83c22e8f9752497bf1952d3fed
#
_entry.id   eb7a6b83c22e8f9752497bf1952d3fed
#
_cell.length_a   1.000
_cell.length_b   1.000
_cell.length_c   1.000
_cell.angle_alpha   90.00
_cell.angle_beta   90.00
_cell.angle_gamma   90.00
#
_symmetry.space_group_name_H-M   'P 1'
#
loop_
_entity.id
_entity.type
_entity.pdbx_description
1 polymer ?
#
loop_
_entity_poly.entity_id
_entity_poly.type
_entity_poly.pdbx_seq_one_letter_code
_entity_poly.pdbx_strand_id
1 'polypeptide(L)'
;YLTGMRMGGQRVLILVDSSASMLGRTYANVVRYRAMPDERKVRAPKWRQTLGTVEWLTTQIQPGARFQIYAFNEQAATTVAGSDGGWITAKDGSDFDAALAGLRKIVPTKGTSLIKAFQAARAMKPTPDNIFLITDGLPTQGASAPAEPEPIRADRRANFLRQASAELPANVPVNVILLPMEGDPEAAIRFWDLAMRTRGSFLAPARDWP
;
A
#
# COMPACT_ATOMS: atom_id res chain seq x y z
N TYR A 1 -16.78 -3.29 -12.85
CA TYR A 1 -15.48 -3.35 -13.56
C TYR A 1 -14.85 -4.71 -13.32
N LEU A 2 -14.58 -5.44 -14.40
CA LEU A 2 -13.85 -6.71 -14.37
C LEU A 2 -12.34 -6.39 -14.27
N THR A 3 -11.82 -6.21 -13.07
CA THR A 3 -10.40 -5.92 -12.85
C THR A 3 -9.52 -7.17 -12.86
N GLY A 4 -10.12 -8.36 -12.89
CA GLY A 4 -9.42 -9.63 -12.69
C GLY A 4 -8.87 -9.81 -11.26
N MET A 5 -9.16 -8.88 -10.36
CA MET A 5 -8.70 -8.96 -8.97
C MET A 5 -9.53 -9.96 -8.17
N ARG A 6 -8.87 -10.71 -7.30
CA ARG A 6 -9.52 -11.63 -6.37
C ARG A 6 -10.12 -10.84 -5.20
N MET A 7 -11.34 -10.35 -5.43
CA MET A 7 -12.12 -9.69 -4.38
C MET A 7 -12.72 -10.73 -3.44
N GLY A 8 -12.86 -10.39 -2.19
CA GLY A 8 -13.45 -11.25 -1.18
C GLY A 8 -12.50 -11.55 -0.03
N GLY A 9 -12.98 -12.35 0.91
CA GLY A 9 -12.30 -12.65 2.17
C GLY A 9 -13.12 -12.22 3.37
N GLN A 10 -12.87 -12.87 4.50
CA GLN A 10 -13.49 -12.53 5.78
C GLN A 10 -12.63 -11.59 6.63
N ARG A 11 -11.35 -11.44 6.26
CA ARG A 11 -10.35 -10.61 6.95
C ARG A 11 -9.45 -9.94 5.91
N VAL A 12 -9.95 -8.81 5.39
CA VAL A 12 -9.31 -8.05 4.31
C VAL A 12 -8.36 -7.01 4.89
N LEU A 13 -7.08 -7.11 4.54
CA LEU A 13 -6.07 -6.14 4.93
C LEU A 13 -5.68 -5.28 3.72
N ILE A 14 -5.77 -3.97 3.86
CA ILE A 14 -5.34 -3.00 2.84
C ILE A 14 -4.07 -2.33 3.33
N LEU A 15 -2.97 -2.49 2.59
CA LEU A 15 -1.68 -1.87 2.83
C LEU A 15 -1.47 -0.75 1.82
N VAL A 16 -1.35 0.48 2.30
CA VAL A 16 -1.27 1.68 1.47
C VAL A 16 0.11 2.32 1.61
N ASP A 17 0.86 2.33 0.54
CA ASP A 17 2.12 3.07 0.49
C ASP A 17 1.85 4.57 0.65
N SER A 18 2.48 5.18 1.64
CA SER A 18 2.42 6.62 1.92
C SER A 18 3.82 7.26 1.86
N SER A 19 4.72 6.67 1.09
CA SER A 19 6.05 7.22 0.84
C SER A 19 6.00 8.46 -0.06
N ALA A 20 7.11 9.19 -0.13
CA ALA A 20 7.19 10.44 -0.89
C ALA A 20 6.95 10.27 -2.39
N SER A 21 7.23 9.09 -2.97
CA SER A 21 6.97 8.81 -4.39
C SER A 21 5.48 8.84 -4.73
N MET A 22 4.60 8.58 -3.77
CA MET A 22 3.14 8.67 -3.93
C MET A 22 2.63 10.09 -4.20
N LEU A 23 3.48 11.11 -4.10
CA LEU A 23 3.16 12.49 -4.46
C LEU A 23 3.16 12.77 -5.98
N GLY A 24 3.83 11.94 -6.78
CA GLY A 24 3.95 12.19 -8.21
C GLY A 24 4.24 10.94 -9.03
N ARG A 25 4.03 11.03 -10.35
CA ARG A 25 4.31 9.94 -11.29
C ARG A 25 5.71 10.04 -11.89
N THR A 26 6.30 11.22 -11.84
CA THR A 26 7.65 11.49 -12.31
C THR A 26 8.50 12.00 -11.15
N TYR A 27 9.81 11.77 -11.24
CA TYR A 27 10.75 12.24 -10.23
C TYR A 27 10.65 13.77 -10.02
N ALA A 28 10.55 14.52 -11.11
CA ALA A 28 10.41 15.98 -11.05
C ALA A 28 9.16 16.41 -10.26
N ASN A 29 8.02 15.74 -10.47
CA ASN A 29 6.81 16.02 -9.72
C ASN A 29 6.93 15.67 -8.23
N VAL A 30 7.58 14.56 -7.89
CA VAL A 30 7.84 14.17 -6.50
C VAL A 30 8.67 15.26 -5.80
N VAL A 31 9.78 15.69 -6.39
CA VAL A 31 10.64 16.76 -5.86
C VAL A 31 9.84 18.05 -5.66
N ARG A 32 9.06 18.44 -6.66
CA ARG A 32 8.22 19.65 -6.60
C ARG A 32 7.21 19.56 -5.45
N TYR A 33 6.46 18.46 -5.31
CA TYR A 33 5.47 18.31 -4.25
C TYR A 33 6.11 18.24 -2.86
N ARG A 34 7.28 17.60 -2.71
CA ARG A 34 7.99 17.54 -1.43
C ARG A 34 8.30 18.93 -0.86
N ALA A 35 8.55 19.93 -1.72
CA ALA A 35 8.80 21.32 -1.34
C ALA A 35 7.53 22.13 -1.03
N MET A 36 6.33 21.56 -1.24
CA MET A 36 5.06 22.25 -1.00
C MET A 36 4.57 22.04 0.44
N PRO A 37 3.66 22.92 0.92
CA PRO A 37 2.94 22.71 2.18
C PRO A 37 2.12 21.42 2.17
N ASP A 38 1.85 20.86 3.34
CA ASP A 38 1.18 19.57 3.50
C ASP A 38 -0.24 19.57 2.90
N GLU A 39 -0.95 20.70 2.94
CA GLU A 39 -2.28 20.87 2.33
C GLU A 39 -2.24 20.67 0.80
N ARG A 40 -1.10 20.92 0.17
CA ARG A 40 -0.88 20.66 -1.25
C ARG A 40 -0.49 19.21 -1.51
N LYS A 41 0.33 18.62 -0.63
CA LYS A 41 0.75 17.21 -0.72
C LYS A 41 -0.44 16.25 -0.66
N VAL A 42 -1.35 16.45 0.28
CA VAL A 42 -2.56 15.60 0.40
C VAL A 42 -3.51 15.72 -0.79
N ARG A 43 -3.35 16.77 -1.60
CA ARG A 43 -4.12 16.98 -2.84
C ARG A 43 -3.37 16.57 -4.11
N ALA A 44 -2.17 15.99 -3.98
CA ALA A 44 -1.41 15.51 -5.12
C ALA A 44 -2.23 14.50 -5.96
N PRO A 45 -2.24 14.61 -7.30
CA PRO A 45 -3.13 13.78 -8.14
C PRO A 45 -2.97 12.28 -7.93
N LYS A 46 -1.74 11.79 -7.79
CA LYS A 46 -1.46 10.37 -7.55
C LYS A 46 -1.94 9.94 -6.16
N TRP A 47 -1.74 10.76 -5.12
CA TRP A 47 -2.26 10.48 -3.79
C TRP A 47 -3.80 10.44 -3.78
N ARG A 48 -4.45 11.36 -4.50
CA ARG A 48 -5.91 11.33 -4.66
C ARG A 48 -6.39 10.07 -5.37
N GLN A 49 -5.67 9.61 -6.39
CA GLN A 49 -5.97 8.33 -7.04
C GLN A 49 -5.83 7.17 -6.04
N THR A 50 -4.78 7.18 -5.21
CA THR A 50 -4.61 6.19 -4.14
C THR A 50 -5.81 6.17 -3.18
N LEU A 51 -6.25 7.34 -2.72
CA LEU A 51 -7.43 7.46 -1.84
C LEU A 51 -8.69 6.91 -2.52
N GLY A 52 -8.95 7.26 -3.77
CA GLY A 52 -10.08 6.73 -4.55
C GLY A 52 -9.99 5.20 -4.74
N THR A 53 -8.78 4.68 -4.97
CA THR A 53 -8.54 3.22 -5.04
C THR A 53 -8.92 2.52 -3.74
N VAL A 54 -8.51 3.06 -2.58
CA VAL A 54 -8.89 2.49 -1.28
C VAL A 54 -10.39 2.60 -1.06
N GLU A 55 -11.00 3.75 -1.36
CA GLU A 55 -12.44 3.95 -1.28
C GLU A 55 -13.20 2.94 -2.15
N TRP A 56 -12.76 2.73 -3.39
CA TRP A 56 -13.33 1.69 -4.25
C TRP A 56 -13.16 0.28 -3.65
N LEU A 57 -11.99 -0.06 -3.08
CA LEU A 57 -11.76 -1.35 -2.43
C LEU A 57 -12.73 -1.57 -1.26
N THR A 58 -13.01 -0.55 -0.46
CA THR A 58 -13.94 -0.69 0.68
C THR A 58 -15.36 -1.02 0.22
N THR A 59 -15.79 -0.55 -0.95
CA THR A 59 -17.11 -0.91 -1.51
C THR A 59 -17.23 -2.38 -1.92
N GLN A 60 -16.11 -3.09 -2.03
CA GLN A 60 -16.08 -4.50 -2.40
C GLN A 60 -16.03 -5.43 -1.18
N ILE A 61 -15.88 -4.89 0.04
CA ILE A 61 -15.85 -5.66 1.28
C ILE A 61 -17.29 -6.00 1.69
N GLN A 62 -17.55 -7.27 1.91
CA GLN A 62 -18.90 -7.73 2.23
C GLN A 62 -19.31 -7.30 3.67
N PRO A 63 -20.57 -6.96 3.88
CA PRO A 63 -21.09 -6.72 5.23
C PRO A 63 -20.82 -7.92 6.16
N GLY A 64 -20.35 -7.63 7.38
CA GLY A 64 -19.96 -8.64 8.36
C GLY A 64 -18.53 -9.15 8.23
N ALA A 65 -17.83 -8.90 7.13
CA ALA A 65 -16.41 -9.15 7.03
C ALA A 65 -15.62 -8.19 7.93
N ARG A 66 -14.38 -8.56 8.24
CA ARG A 66 -13.45 -7.74 9.00
C ARG A 66 -12.44 -7.12 8.06
N PHE A 67 -12.09 -5.88 8.30
CA PHE A 67 -11.07 -5.18 7.52
C PHE A 67 -10.11 -4.41 8.41
N GLN A 68 -8.96 -4.06 7.85
CA GLN A 68 -8.03 -3.09 8.44
C GLN A 68 -7.29 -2.37 7.32
N ILE A 69 -6.96 -1.09 7.54
CA ILE A 69 -6.18 -0.28 6.63
C ILE A 69 -4.93 0.19 7.35
N TYR A 70 -3.77 -0.18 6.83
CA TYR A 70 -2.47 0.33 7.26
C TYR A 70 -1.90 1.24 6.20
N ALA A 71 -1.45 2.42 6.59
CA ALA A 71 -0.53 3.21 5.78
C ALA A 71 0.91 2.89 6.19
N PHE A 72 1.78 2.78 5.20
CA PHE A 72 3.19 2.51 5.48
C PHE A 72 4.12 3.40 4.66
N ASN A 73 5.25 3.72 5.26
CA ASN A 73 6.43 4.33 4.64
C ASN A 73 7.68 3.68 5.27
N GLU A 74 8.40 4.32 6.14
CA GLU A 74 9.47 3.72 6.97
C GLU A 74 8.90 2.92 8.15
N GLN A 75 7.65 3.17 8.51
CA GLN A 75 6.87 2.47 9.53
C GLN A 75 5.51 2.10 8.94
N ALA A 76 4.78 1.24 9.63
CA ALA A 76 3.40 0.91 9.30
C ALA A 76 2.50 1.21 10.50
N ALA A 77 1.39 1.90 10.25
CA ALA A 77 0.41 2.25 11.27
C ALA A 77 -1.02 2.16 10.71
N THR A 78 -1.98 1.85 11.57
CA THR A 78 -3.39 1.86 11.19
C THR A 78 -3.91 3.27 10.93
N THR A 79 -4.90 3.39 10.08
CA THR A 79 -5.54 4.68 9.80
C THR A 79 -6.56 5.08 10.86
N VAL A 80 -6.99 4.14 11.70
CA VAL A 80 -7.88 4.38 12.85
C VAL A 80 -7.05 4.27 14.13
N ALA A 81 -6.96 5.35 14.88
CA ALA A 81 -6.18 5.38 16.12
C ALA A 81 -6.66 4.31 17.11
N GLY A 82 -5.71 3.62 17.73
CA GLY A 82 -5.97 2.60 18.74
C GLY A 82 -6.46 1.25 18.19
N SER A 83 -6.45 1.06 16.87
CA SER A 83 -6.85 -0.20 16.23
C SER A 83 -5.67 -1.07 15.77
N ASP A 84 -4.43 -0.74 16.18
CA ASP A 84 -3.23 -1.48 15.78
C ASP A 84 -3.32 -2.96 16.17
N GLY A 85 -3.03 -3.83 15.19
CA GLY A 85 -3.13 -5.28 15.36
C GLY A 85 -4.55 -5.83 15.43
N GLY A 86 -5.56 -4.98 15.47
CA GLY A 86 -6.97 -5.33 15.58
C GLY A 86 -7.71 -5.32 14.24
N TRP A 87 -8.93 -5.85 14.26
CA TRP A 87 -9.83 -5.87 13.12
C TRP A 87 -11.06 -5.00 13.36
N ILE A 88 -11.50 -4.30 12.33
CA ILE A 88 -12.75 -3.55 12.31
C ILE A 88 -13.78 -4.39 11.57
N THR A 89 -14.98 -4.54 12.13
CA THR A 89 -16.07 -5.27 11.47
C THR A 89 -16.83 -4.30 10.58
N ALA A 90 -16.96 -4.64 9.31
CA ALA A 90 -17.76 -3.89 8.34
C ALA A 90 -19.25 -4.10 8.63
N LYS A 91 -19.86 -3.22 9.41
CA LYS A 91 -21.29 -3.24 9.74
C LYS A 91 -22.09 -2.40 8.78
N ASP A 92 -21.68 -1.16 8.61
CA ASP A 92 -22.25 -0.17 7.72
C ASP A 92 -21.16 0.73 7.13
N GLY A 93 -21.53 1.72 6.34
CA GLY A 93 -20.56 2.63 5.70
C GLY A 93 -19.71 3.45 6.69
N SER A 94 -20.17 3.68 7.90
CA SER A 94 -19.48 4.54 8.87
C SER A 94 -18.15 3.97 9.34
N ASP A 95 -18.02 2.65 9.39
CA ASP A 95 -16.76 1.98 9.74
C ASP A 95 -15.66 2.28 8.72
N PHE A 96 -16.02 2.30 7.43
CA PHE A 96 -15.11 2.68 6.35
C PHE A 96 -14.80 4.17 6.36
N ASP A 97 -15.80 5.02 6.64
CA ASP A 97 -15.62 6.47 6.69
C ASP A 97 -14.57 6.88 7.71
N ALA A 98 -14.56 6.26 8.89
CA ALA A 98 -13.56 6.53 9.92
C ALA A 98 -12.14 6.16 9.44
N ALA A 99 -11.97 4.99 8.81
CA ALA A 99 -10.69 4.56 8.29
C ALA A 99 -10.20 5.42 7.12
N LEU A 100 -11.11 5.78 6.20
CA LEU A 100 -10.82 6.68 5.07
C LEU A 100 -10.51 8.10 5.54
N ALA A 101 -11.21 8.60 6.55
CA ALA A 101 -10.93 9.91 7.16
C ALA A 101 -9.52 9.94 7.78
N GLY A 102 -9.11 8.86 8.43
CA GLY A 102 -7.73 8.71 8.91
C GLY A 102 -6.71 8.71 7.78
N LEU A 103 -6.96 7.94 6.72
CA LEU A 103 -6.07 7.88 5.56
C LEU A 103 -5.93 9.22 4.84
N ARG A 104 -7.02 9.99 4.71
CA ARG A 104 -7.02 11.33 4.08
C ARG A 104 -6.16 12.36 4.82
N LYS A 105 -5.87 12.15 6.11
CA LYS A 105 -5.00 13.02 6.91
C LYS A 105 -3.51 12.72 6.73
N ILE A 106 -3.18 11.58 6.14
CA ILE A 106 -1.78 11.17 5.97
C ILE A 106 -1.15 11.97 4.85
N VAL A 107 0.02 12.55 5.15
CA VAL A 107 0.85 13.26 4.18
C VAL A 107 1.92 12.30 3.67
N PRO A 108 1.95 11.96 2.37
CA PRO A 108 2.99 11.10 1.81
C PRO A 108 4.38 11.67 2.01
N THR A 109 5.27 10.89 2.64
CA THR A 109 6.62 11.33 3.01
C THR A 109 7.55 10.14 3.23
N LYS A 110 8.86 10.41 3.27
CA LYS A 110 9.90 9.43 3.60
C LYS A 110 10.09 8.37 2.50
N GLY A 111 10.82 7.29 2.85
CA GLY A 111 11.07 6.12 2.00
C GLY A 111 10.00 5.04 2.13
N THR A 112 10.22 3.90 1.47
CA THR A 112 9.28 2.77 1.41
C THR A 112 9.90 1.53 2.03
N SER A 113 9.33 1.02 3.14
CA SER A 113 9.69 -0.25 3.76
C SER A 113 8.54 -1.25 3.70
N LEU A 114 8.55 -2.12 2.70
CA LEU A 114 7.58 -3.23 2.61
C LEU A 114 7.75 -4.26 3.74
N ILE A 115 8.95 -4.37 4.32
CA ILE A 115 9.19 -5.23 5.49
C ILE A 115 8.26 -4.81 6.63
N LYS A 116 8.14 -3.51 6.91
CA LYS A 116 7.27 -3.00 7.97
C LYS A 116 5.80 -3.27 7.70
N ALA A 117 5.35 -3.11 6.45
CA ALA A 117 4.00 -3.41 6.04
C ALA A 117 3.66 -4.90 6.21
N PHE A 118 4.55 -5.80 5.78
CA PHE A 118 4.30 -7.24 5.86
C PHE A 118 4.47 -7.79 7.29
N GLN A 119 5.35 -7.21 8.11
CA GLN A 119 5.41 -7.48 9.54
C GLN A 119 4.10 -7.10 10.25
N ALA A 120 3.51 -5.95 9.92
CA ALA A 120 2.20 -5.56 10.42
C ALA A 120 1.12 -6.58 10.02
N ALA A 121 1.12 -7.03 8.75
CA ALA A 121 0.22 -8.08 8.27
C ALA A 121 0.39 -9.40 9.05
N ARG A 122 1.63 -9.81 9.31
CA ARG A 122 1.98 -11.03 10.07
C ARG A 122 1.56 -10.95 11.53
N ALA A 123 1.60 -9.74 12.11
CA ALA A 123 1.23 -9.51 13.51
C ALA A 123 -0.29 -9.56 13.75
N MET A 124 -1.10 -9.36 12.71
CA MET A 124 -2.57 -9.40 12.82
C MET A 124 -3.07 -10.75 13.34
N LYS A 125 -4.02 -10.71 14.28
CA LYS A 125 -4.66 -11.90 14.87
C LYS A 125 -6.19 -11.77 14.84
N PRO A 126 -6.91 -12.74 14.25
CA PRO A 126 -6.41 -13.80 13.37
C PRO A 126 -5.76 -13.25 12.10
N THR A 127 -4.94 -14.05 11.44
CA THR A 127 -4.21 -13.69 10.21
C THR A 127 -5.16 -13.21 9.10
N PRO A 128 -4.80 -12.21 8.27
CA PRO A 128 -5.54 -11.86 7.07
C PRO A 128 -5.77 -13.09 6.18
N ASP A 129 -6.86 -13.11 5.46
CA ASP A 129 -7.10 -14.10 4.40
C ASP A 129 -7.09 -13.47 3.00
N ASN A 130 -6.98 -12.14 2.93
CA ASN A 130 -6.75 -11.41 1.70
C ASN A 130 -6.01 -10.11 1.98
N ILE A 131 -4.93 -9.84 1.22
CA ILE A 131 -4.14 -8.60 1.32
C ILE A 131 -4.24 -7.84 0.00
N PHE A 132 -4.55 -6.55 0.07
CA PHE A 132 -4.40 -5.59 -1.03
C PHE A 132 -3.21 -4.70 -0.72
N LEU A 133 -2.23 -4.67 -1.63
CA LEU A 133 -1.06 -3.81 -1.55
C LEU A 133 -1.16 -2.73 -2.63
N ILE A 134 -1.25 -1.48 -2.21
CA ILE A 134 -1.22 -0.32 -3.11
C ILE A 134 0.13 0.35 -2.94
N THR A 135 0.93 0.37 -4.00
CA THR A 135 2.28 0.96 -4.02
C THR A 135 2.60 1.48 -5.42
N ASP A 136 3.74 2.14 -5.59
CA ASP A 136 4.16 2.68 -6.88
C ASP A 136 5.53 2.23 -7.35
N GLY A 137 6.21 1.41 -6.55
CA GLY A 137 7.55 0.94 -6.91
C GLY A 137 8.18 0.03 -5.86
N LEU A 138 9.34 -0.48 -6.19
CA LEU A 138 10.12 -1.33 -5.29
C LEU A 138 10.54 -0.57 -4.02
N PRO A 139 10.64 -1.25 -2.87
CA PRO A 139 11.01 -0.62 -1.61
C PRO A 139 12.39 0.05 -1.71
N THR A 140 12.52 1.17 -1.04
CA THR A 140 13.77 1.94 -0.97
C THR A 140 14.59 1.64 0.27
N GLN A 141 14.04 0.86 1.20
CA GLN A 141 14.73 0.44 2.41
C GLN A 141 14.25 -0.94 2.91
N GLY A 142 15.08 -1.54 3.76
CA GLY A 142 14.79 -2.76 4.47
C GLY A 142 14.06 -2.50 5.81
N ALA A 143 14.44 -3.25 6.85
CA ALA A 143 13.90 -3.07 8.21
C ALA A 143 14.29 -1.71 8.84
N SER A 144 15.39 -1.13 8.40
CA SER A 144 15.87 0.20 8.79
C SER A 144 16.17 1.06 7.56
N ALA A 145 16.16 2.37 7.74
CA ALA A 145 16.59 3.31 6.70
C ALA A 145 18.06 3.08 6.34
N PRO A 146 18.47 3.30 5.08
CA PRO A 146 19.87 3.27 4.71
C PRO A 146 20.63 4.33 5.50
N ALA A 147 21.88 4.01 5.86
CA ALA A 147 22.73 4.89 6.67
C ALA A 147 23.06 6.22 5.96
N GLU A 148 23.05 6.22 4.63
CA GLU A 148 23.33 7.40 3.82
C GLU A 148 22.23 7.64 2.75
N PRO A 149 21.95 8.91 2.40
CA PRO A 149 20.92 9.26 1.43
C PRO A 149 21.39 9.08 -0.01
N GLU A 150 21.93 7.92 -0.37
CA GLU A 150 22.30 7.59 -1.72
C GLU A 150 21.12 7.06 -2.55
N PRO A 151 21.10 7.27 -3.87
CA PRO A 151 20.16 6.61 -4.75
C PRO A 151 20.27 5.09 -4.62
N ILE A 152 19.18 4.44 -4.21
CA ILE A 152 19.17 3.00 -3.99
C ILE A 152 19.14 2.28 -5.35
N ARG A 153 20.16 1.47 -5.63
CA ARG A 153 20.27 0.69 -6.87
C ARG A 153 19.14 -0.32 -7.03
N ALA A 154 18.80 -0.66 -8.26
CA ALA A 154 17.70 -1.57 -8.58
C ALA A 154 17.87 -2.96 -7.94
N ASP A 155 19.08 -3.52 -7.97
CA ASP A 155 19.42 -4.81 -7.36
C ASP A 155 19.17 -4.81 -5.84
N ARG A 156 19.52 -3.73 -5.16
CA ARG A 156 19.29 -3.55 -3.72
C ARG A 156 17.80 -3.42 -3.41
N ARG A 157 17.05 -2.68 -4.23
CA ARG A 157 15.58 -2.57 -4.10
C ARG A 157 14.88 -3.91 -4.30
N ALA A 158 15.31 -4.69 -5.30
CA ALA A 158 14.85 -6.05 -5.51
C ALA A 158 15.14 -6.97 -4.32
N ASN A 159 16.31 -6.83 -3.70
CA ASN A 159 16.65 -7.56 -2.49
C ASN A 159 15.75 -7.18 -1.30
N PHE A 160 15.42 -5.91 -1.13
CA PHE A 160 14.48 -5.47 -0.11
C PHE A 160 13.08 -6.07 -0.30
N LEU A 161 12.59 -6.16 -1.55
CA LEU A 161 11.33 -6.85 -1.83
C LEU A 161 11.40 -8.34 -1.48
N ARG A 162 12.51 -9.01 -1.79
CA ARG A 162 12.71 -10.42 -1.42
C ARG A 162 12.68 -10.62 0.10
N GLN A 163 13.38 -9.77 0.85
CA GLN A 163 13.38 -9.79 2.32
C GLN A 163 11.97 -9.53 2.87
N ALA A 164 11.27 -8.53 2.34
CA ALA A 164 9.91 -8.23 2.73
C ALA A 164 8.97 -9.41 2.48
N SER A 165 9.10 -10.08 1.34
CA SER A 165 8.26 -11.23 0.98
C SER A 165 8.39 -12.41 1.97
N ALA A 166 9.53 -12.54 2.66
CA ALA A 166 9.73 -13.54 3.70
C ALA A 166 8.94 -13.24 4.99
N GLU A 167 8.51 -12.00 5.17
CA GLU A 167 7.66 -11.58 6.31
C GLU A 167 6.17 -11.81 6.07
N LEU A 168 5.76 -12.14 4.84
CA LEU A 168 4.35 -12.40 4.55
C LEU A 168 3.82 -13.59 5.35
N PRO A 169 2.58 -13.51 5.86
CA PRO A 169 1.94 -14.68 6.43
C PRO A 169 1.73 -15.76 5.35
N ALA A 170 1.90 -17.01 5.74
CA ALA A 170 1.79 -18.14 4.82
C ALA A 170 0.37 -18.28 4.24
N ASN A 171 0.29 -18.66 2.98
CA ASN A 171 -0.97 -18.96 2.28
C ASN A 171 -1.98 -17.79 2.20
N VAL A 172 -1.53 -16.55 2.29
CA VAL A 172 -2.38 -15.37 2.12
C VAL A 172 -2.15 -14.76 0.75
N PRO A 173 -3.18 -14.61 -0.10
CA PRO A 173 -3.05 -13.96 -1.39
C PRO A 173 -2.73 -12.47 -1.23
N VAL A 174 -1.80 -11.98 -2.05
CA VAL A 174 -1.44 -10.57 -2.13
C VAL A 174 -1.89 -10.03 -3.49
N ASN A 175 -2.89 -9.17 -3.48
CA ASN A 175 -3.36 -8.46 -4.67
C ASN A 175 -2.62 -7.13 -4.75
N VAL A 176 -1.85 -6.94 -5.79
CA VAL A 176 -1.03 -5.75 -5.96
C VAL A 176 -1.71 -4.77 -6.93
N ILE A 177 -1.85 -3.53 -6.49
CA ILE A 177 -2.24 -2.40 -7.33
C ILE A 177 -1.02 -1.50 -7.44
N LEU A 178 -0.36 -1.56 -8.60
CA LEU A 178 0.86 -0.82 -8.87
C LEU A 178 0.55 0.47 -9.60
N LEU A 179 0.69 1.59 -8.91
CA LEU A 179 0.55 2.92 -9.50
C LEU A 179 1.83 3.31 -10.28
N PRO A 180 1.71 4.09 -11.35
CA PRO A 180 2.87 4.42 -12.17
C PRO A 180 3.87 5.32 -11.45
N MET A 181 5.16 4.96 -11.55
CA MET A 181 6.29 5.77 -11.10
C MET A 181 7.44 5.66 -12.11
N GLU A 182 7.98 6.81 -12.52
CA GLU A 182 9.17 6.89 -13.36
C GLU A 182 10.40 6.33 -12.63
N GLY A 183 11.28 5.65 -13.38
CA GLY A 183 12.59 5.23 -12.88
C GLY A 183 12.62 3.87 -12.17
N ASP A 184 11.53 3.11 -12.22
CA ASP A 184 11.46 1.76 -11.63
C ASP A 184 10.95 0.70 -12.63
N PRO A 185 11.74 0.38 -13.67
CA PRO A 185 11.28 -0.52 -14.74
C PRO A 185 11.07 -1.96 -14.27
N GLU A 186 11.69 -2.39 -13.17
CA GLU A 186 11.56 -3.74 -12.64
C GLU A 186 10.33 -3.92 -11.74
N ALA A 187 9.71 -2.85 -11.27
CA ALA A 187 8.62 -2.92 -10.30
C ALA A 187 7.46 -3.81 -10.82
N ALA A 188 7.03 -3.60 -12.05
CA ALA A 188 5.88 -4.32 -12.61
C ALA A 188 6.10 -5.84 -12.62
N ILE A 189 7.23 -6.31 -13.16
CA ILE A 189 7.51 -7.75 -13.25
C ILE A 189 7.68 -8.38 -11.86
N ARG A 190 8.31 -7.68 -10.92
CA ARG A 190 8.56 -8.22 -9.58
C ARG A 190 7.30 -8.26 -8.72
N PHE A 191 6.43 -7.26 -8.82
CA PHE A 191 5.14 -7.29 -8.12
C PHE A 191 4.14 -8.25 -8.77
N TRP A 192 4.20 -8.39 -10.10
CA TRP A 192 3.44 -9.45 -10.79
C TRP A 192 3.85 -10.84 -10.28
N ASP A 193 5.16 -11.12 -10.20
CA ASP A 193 5.69 -12.39 -9.67
C ASP A 193 5.26 -12.62 -8.20
N LEU A 194 5.31 -11.58 -7.35
CA LEU A 194 4.82 -11.65 -5.97
C LEU A 194 3.33 -12.05 -5.93
N ALA A 195 2.50 -11.37 -6.72
CA ALA A 195 1.07 -11.66 -6.80
C ALA A 195 0.82 -13.11 -7.26
N MET A 196 1.50 -13.57 -8.31
CA MET A 196 1.34 -14.93 -8.82
C MET A 196 1.77 -15.99 -7.80
N ARG A 197 2.91 -15.82 -7.15
CA ARG A 197 3.41 -16.76 -6.12
C ARG A 197 2.51 -16.84 -4.89
N THR A 198 1.84 -15.78 -4.55
CA THR A 198 0.89 -15.75 -3.44
C THR A 198 -0.55 -16.10 -3.86
N ARG A 199 -0.79 -16.42 -5.14
CA ARG A 199 -2.11 -16.68 -5.72
C ARG A 199 -3.05 -15.46 -5.63
N GLY A 200 -2.51 -14.28 -5.57
CA GLY A 200 -3.23 -13.02 -5.68
C GLY A 200 -3.42 -12.58 -7.13
N SER A 201 -3.62 -11.29 -7.32
CA SER A 201 -3.77 -10.65 -8.62
C SER A 201 -2.89 -9.41 -8.74
N PHE A 202 -2.61 -9.00 -9.96
CA PHE A 202 -1.84 -7.81 -10.25
C PHE A 202 -2.63 -6.88 -11.15
N LEU A 203 -2.71 -5.60 -10.78
CA LEU A 203 -3.34 -4.54 -11.55
C LEU A 203 -2.41 -3.34 -11.65
N ALA A 204 -2.16 -2.87 -12.86
CA ALA A 204 -1.56 -1.56 -13.13
C ALA A 204 -2.67 -0.64 -13.68
N PRO A 205 -3.28 0.22 -12.86
CA PRO A 205 -4.47 0.95 -13.25
C PRO A 205 -4.17 2.07 -14.22
N ALA A 206 -5.13 2.37 -15.09
CA ALA A 206 -5.13 3.57 -15.92
C ALA A 206 -5.17 4.84 -15.06
N ARG A 207 -4.94 5.98 -15.69
CA ARG A 207 -4.79 7.28 -14.98
C ARG A 207 -6.08 7.74 -14.30
N ASP A 208 -7.20 7.37 -14.86
CA ASP A 208 -8.55 7.75 -14.50
C ASP A 208 -9.31 6.64 -13.73
N TRP A 209 -8.61 5.55 -13.40
CA TRP A 209 -9.16 4.46 -12.59
C TRP A 209 -9.00 4.77 -11.08
N PRO A 210 -9.94 4.44 -10.21
CA PRO A 210 -11.18 3.69 -10.37
C PRO A 210 -12.30 4.48 -11.01
#